data_0d99d8370854459ce43cb23ff7896ecd
#
_entry.id   0d99d8370854459ce43cb23ff7896ecd
#
_cell.length_a   1.000
_cell.length_b   1.000
_cell.length_c   1.000
_cell.angle_alpha   90.00
_cell.angle_beta   90.00
_cell.angle_gamma   90.00
#
_symmetry.space_group_name_H-M   'P 1'
#
loop_
_entity.id
_entity.type
_entity.pdbx_description
1 polymer ?
#
loop_
_entity_poly.entity_id
_entity_poly.type
_entity_poly.pdbx_seq_one_letter_code
_entity_poly.pdbx_strand_id
1 'polypeptide(L)'
;AYAITNMINTLDIDMEMDLHEASPEYPTINATVAHERAMNMASMGILELQMAGINMSLEPSPVSLHGLTHRELGDHTNTLALLMETGNPAQGRLHGKIDEALILTGKDNCYMKASELGYLYIPYDENGVPLELRVGRHLQGCMEYMKAFNEVYRAEKGALIMTGFPTYEE
;
A
#
# COMPACT_ATOMS: atom_id res chain seq x y z
N ALA A 1 -7.90 14.58 -6.44
CA ALA A 1 -6.71 15.18 -5.82
C ALA A 1 -7.04 16.53 -5.15
N TYR A 2 -7.48 17.60 -5.85
CA TYR A 2 -7.67 18.94 -5.30
C TYR A 2 -8.52 19.03 -4.02
N ALA A 3 -9.66 18.33 -3.95
CA ALA A 3 -10.54 18.34 -2.78
C ALA A 3 -9.85 17.71 -1.54
N ILE A 4 -9.11 16.63 -1.74
CA ILE A 4 -8.37 15.94 -0.66
C ILE A 4 -7.20 16.81 -0.20
N THR A 5 -6.44 17.40 -1.12
CA THR A 5 -5.35 18.33 -0.81
C THR A 5 -5.85 19.51 0.02
N ASN A 6 -6.97 20.12 -0.37
CA ASN A 6 -7.59 21.21 0.40
C ASN A 6 -8.05 20.77 1.79
N MET A 7 -8.63 19.59 1.91
CA MET A 7 -9.04 19.03 3.20
C MET A 7 -7.82 18.83 4.12
N ILE A 8 -6.77 18.22 3.62
CA ILE A 8 -5.54 17.97 4.38
C ILE A 8 -4.93 19.28 4.86
N ASN A 9 -4.80 20.28 3.98
CA ASN A 9 -4.24 21.58 4.34
C ASN A 9 -5.15 22.39 5.30
N THR A 10 -6.48 22.24 5.18
CA THR A 10 -7.44 22.96 6.04
C THR A 10 -7.51 22.37 7.44
N LEU A 11 -7.42 21.05 7.54
CA LEU A 11 -7.49 20.31 8.81
C LEU A 11 -6.12 20.07 9.44
N ASP A 12 -5.03 20.48 8.77
CA ASP A 12 -3.65 20.27 9.19
C ASP A 12 -3.37 18.79 9.53
N ILE A 13 -3.67 17.90 8.57
CA ILE A 13 -3.52 16.46 8.74
C ILE A 13 -2.05 16.07 8.66
N ASP A 14 -1.52 15.53 9.72
CA ASP A 14 -0.10 15.17 9.84
C ASP A 14 0.30 13.92 9.05
N MET A 15 -0.58 12.93 8.94
CA MET A 15 -0.31 11.67 8.26
C MET A 15 -1.52 11.21 7.46
N GLU A 16 -1.26 10.71 6.27
CA GLU A 16 -2.25 10.10 5.39
C GLU A 16 -1.76 8.73 4.92
N MET A 17 -2.66 7.76 4.89
CA MET A 17 -2.40 6.43 4.39
C MET A 17 -3.47 6.03 3.38
N ASP A 18 -3.06 5.78 2.14
CA ASP A 18 -3.89 5.21 1.11
C ASP A 18 -3.77 3.69 1.12
N LEU A 19 -4.89 2.97 1.14
CA LEU A 19 -4.91 1.52 1.27
C LEU A 19 -5.33 0.88 -0.05
N HIS A 20 -4.42 0.17 -0.67
CA HIS A 20 -4.56 -0.42 -1.99
C HIS A 20 -4.37 -1.94 -2.01
N GLU A 21 -4.80 -2.55 -3.08
CA GLU A 21 -4.49 -3.93 -3.43
C GLU A 21 -3.74 -3.98 -4.76
N ALA A 22 -2.62 -4.70 -4.76
CA ALA A 22 -1.83 -4.93 -5.96
C ALA A 22 -2.18 -6.28 -6.61
N SER A 23 -2.34 -6.28 -7.92
CA SER A 23 -2.49 -7.48 -8.74
C SER A 23 -1.14 -8.13 -9.04
N PRO A 24 -1.11 -9.42 -9.43
CA PRO A 24 0.12 -10.19 -9.50
C PRO A 24 1.16 -9.71 -10.52
N GLU A 25 0.78 -8.85 -11.46
CA GLU A 25 1.69 -8.25 -12.45
C GLU A 25 2.45 -7.02 -11.94
N TYR A 26 2.23 -6.58 -10.70
CA TYR A 26 2.94 -5.41 -10.15
C TYR A 26 4.10 -5.80 -9.25
N PRO A 27 5.25 -5.10 -9.39
CA PRO A 27 6.42 -5.35 -8.54
C PRO A 27 6.22 -4.90 -7.09
N THR A 28 5.33 -3.94 -6.85
CA THR A 28 5.01 -3.40 -5.53
C THR A 28 3.93 -4.19 -4.79
N ILE A 29 3.81 -5.48 -5.09
CA ILE A 29 2.91 -6.36 -4.38
C ILE A 29 3.38 -6.55 -2.93
N ASN A 30 2.52 -6.33 -1.94
CA ASN A 30 2.89 -6.26 -0.52
C ASN A 30 4.03 -5.24 -0.26
N ALA A 31 3.76 -3.99 -0.54
CA ALA A 31 4.70 -2.89 -0.34
C ALA A 31 4.04 -1.69 0.33
N THR A 32 4.85 -0.91 1.03
CA THR A 32 4.49 0.48 1.35
C THR A 32 5.31 1.40 0.48
N VAL A 33 4.64 2.30 -0.23
CA VAL A 33 5.25 3.36 -1.02
C VAL A 33 5.18 4.65 -0.21
N ALA A 34 6.32 5.24 0.09
CA ALA A 34 6.41 6.41 0.97
C ALA A 34 6.98 7.64 0.25
N HIS A 35 6.36 8.79 0.46
CA HIS A 35 6.97 10.06 0.10
C HIS A 35 8.26 10.28 0.89
N GLU A 36 9.23 11.03 0.35
CA GLU A 36 10.57 11.22 0.94
C GLU A 36 10.50 11.68 2.41
N ARG A 37 9.55 12.56 2.74
CA ARG A 37 9.35 13.05 4.12
C ARG A 37 8.87 11.97 5.09
N ALA A 38 8.17 10.96 4.60
CA ALA A 38 7.62 9.87 5.40
C ALA A 38 8.60 8.69 5.55
N MET A 39 9.70 8.65 4.79
CA MET A 39 10.60 7.49 4.70
C MET A 39 11.16 7.05 6.04
N ASN A 40 11.53 7.98 6.93
CA ASN A 40 12.07 7.63 8.24
C ASN A 40 11.04 6.87 9.09
N MET A 41 9.83 7.41 9.20
CA MET A 41 8.71 6.77 9.89
C MET A 41 8.31 5.45 9.22
N ALA A 42 8.23 5.45 7.88
CA ALA A 42 7.88 4.25 7.12
C ALA A 42 8.88 3.11 7.34
N SER A 43 10.18 3.41 7.43
CA SER A 43 11.21 2.42 7.71
C SER A 43 11.02 1.75 9.07
N MET A 44 10.63 2.49 10.10
CA MET A 44 10.33 1.95 11.41
C MET A 44 9.08 1.06 11.38
N GLY A 45 7.99 1.54 10.78
CA GLY A 45 6.75 0.77 10.64
C GLY A 45 6.94 -0.54 9.87
N ILE A 46 7.75 -0.55 8.81
CA ILE A 46 8.11 -1.77 8.07
C ILE A 46 8.85 -2.79 8.93
N LEU A 47 9.79 -2.34 9.77
CA LEU A 47 10.50 -3.24 10.67
C LEU A 47 9.52 -3.93 11.64
N GLU A 48 8.60 -3.18 12.22
CA GLU A 48 7.58 -3.72 13.12
C GLU A 48 6.64 -4.70 12.41
N LEU A 49 6.21 -4.38 11.18
CA LEU A 49 5.42 -5.29 10.35
C LEU A 49 6.15 -6.61 10.05
N GLN A 50 7.43 -6.53 9.70
CA GLN A 50 8.25 -7.72 9.44
C GLN A 50 8.45 -8.55 10.72
N MET A 51 8.64 -7.91 11.87
CA MET A 51 8.72 -8.58 13.17
C MET A 51 7.40 -9.26 13.55
N ALA A 52 6.27 -8.69 13.13
CA ALA A 52 4.93 -9.29 13.28
C ALA A 52 4.65 -10.40 12.23
N GLY A 53 5.62 -10.75 11.39
CA GLY A 53 5.47 -11.80 10.36
C GLY A 53 4.79 -11.34 9.06
N ILE A 54 4.52 -10.05 8.91
CA ILE A 54 3.96 -9.47 7.68
C ILE A 54 5.12 -9.06 6.77
N ASN A 55 5.33 -9.86 5.72
CA ASN A 55 6.37 -9.57 4.73
C ASN A 55 5.92 -8.44 3.80
N MET A 56 6.44 -7.25 4.03
CA MET A 56 6.16 -6.05 3.26
C MET A 56 7.46 -5.31 2.94
N SER A 57 7.61 -4.84 1.70
CA SER A 57 8.75 -4.01 1.29
C SER A 57 8.47 -2.52 1.51
N LEU A 58 9.53 -1.72 1.54
CA LEU A 58 9.45 -0.26 1.53
C LEU A 58 10.01 0.26 0.22
N GLU A 59 9.18 1.04 -0.49
CA GLU A 59 9.52 1.64 -1.77
C GLU A 59 9.45 3.17 -1.67
N PRO A 60 10.43 3.90 -2.21
CA PRO A 60 10.32 5.34 -2.33
C PRO A 60 9.26 5.70 -3.38
N SER A 61 8.46 6.73 -3.11
CA SER A 61 7.52 7.29 -4.08
C SER A 61 8.28 7.86 -5.28
N PRO A 62 8.08 7.33 -6.50
CA PRO A 62 8.80 7.84 -7.67
C PRO A 62 8.38 9.27 -7.99
N VAL A 63 9.36 10.17 -8.15
CA VAL A 63 9.13 11.60 -8.43
C VAL A 63 8.38 11.88 -9.74
N SER A 64 8.42 10.94 -10.68
CA SER A 64 7.73 11.04 -11.97
C SER A 64 6.30 10.50 -11.95
N LEU A 65 5.86 9.91 -10.85
CA LEU A 65 4.58 9.20 -10.77
C LEU A 65 3.47 10.14 -10.27
N HIS A 66 3.05 11.04 -11.14
CA HIS A 66 1.96 11.98 -10.85
C HIS A 66 0.58 11.30 -10.88
N GLY A 67 -0.36 11.88 -10.12
CA GLY A 67 -1.75 11.42 -10.04
C GLY A 67 -2.03 10.41 -8.94
N LEU A 68 -1.03 9.90 -8.25
CA LEU A 68 -1.18 9.02 -7.09
C LEU A 68 -1.13 9.82 -5.77
N THR A 69 -1.92 9.40 -4.80
CA THR A 69 -2.10 10.11 -3.52
C THR A 69 -0.78 10.34 -2.79
N HIS A 70 0.03 9.29 -2.59
CA HIS A 70 1.31 9.41 -1.90
C HIS A 70 2.26 10.44 -2.55
N ARG A 71 2.21 10.63 -3.89
CA ARG A 71 3.03 11.62 -4.57
C ARG A 71 2.41 13.01 -4.48
N GLU A 72 1.14 13.14 -4.91
CA GLU A 72 0.46 14.44 -4.98
C GLU A 72 0.27 15.08 -3.60
N LEU A 73 -0.12 14.29 -2.59
CA LEU A 73 -0.29 14.81 -1.23
C LEU A 73 1.06 15.11 -0.59
N GLY A 74 2.05 14.26 -0.83
CA GLY A 74 3.41 14.50 -0.39
C GLY A 74 3.98 15.80 -0.96
N ASP A 75 3.83 16.08 -2.25
CA ASP A 75 4.39 17.29 -2.90
C ASP A 75 3.63 18.57 -2.57
N HIS A 76 2.30 18.49 -2.34
CA HIS A 76 1.44 19.66 -2.24
C HIS A 76 0.88 19.94 -0.84
N THR A 77 1.26 19.15 0.15
CA THR A 77 0.89 19.36 1.57
C THR A 77 2.07 19.11 2.48
N ASN A 78 1.89 19.30 3.79
CA ASN A 78 2.88 18.92 4.81
C ASN A 78 2.64 17.54 5.41
N THR A 79 1.63 16.80 4.92
CA THR A 79 1.31 15.47 5.44
C THR A 79 2.41 14.45 5.13
N LEU A 80 2.55 13.48 6.00
CA LEU A 80 3.39 12.31 5.78
C LEU A 80 2.57 11.30 4.97
N ALA A 81 2.78 11.29 3.66
CA ALA A 81 1.97 10.53 2.73
C ALA A 81 2.55 9.13 2.48
N LEU A 82 1.72 8.12 2.68
CA LEU A 82 2.01 6.70 2.51
C LEU A 82 0.95 6.05 1.63
N LEU A 83 1.33 5.06 0.86
CA LEU A 83 0.42 4.15 0.19
C LEU A 83 0.84 2.72 0.51
N MET A 84 -0.10 1.92 0.99
CA MET A 84 0.14 0.54 1.36
C MET A 84 -0.58 -0.41 0.40
N GLU A 85 0.19 -1.26 -0.27
CA GLU A 85 -0.30 -2.29 -1.18
C GLU A 85 -0.32 -3.65 -0.49
N THR A 86 -1.46 -4.34 -0.53
CA THR A 86 -1.52 -5.75 -0.17
C THR A 86 -1.77 -6.60 -1.40
N GLY A 87 -1.03 -7.70 -1.53
CA GLY A 87 -1.12 -8.56 -2.71
C GLY A 87 -2.45 -9.31 -2.79
N ASN A 88 -3.08 -9.27 -3.96
CA ASN A 88 -4.25 -10.06 -4.27
C ASN A 88 -4.03 -10.84 -5.58
N PRO A 89 -3.58 -12.11 -5.51
CA PRO A 89 -3.29 -12.92 -6.69
C PRO A 89 -4.52 -13.19 -7.58
N ALA A 90 -5.73 -13.03 -7.06
CA ALA A 90 -6.97 -13.17 -7.81
C ALA A 90 -7.53 -11.83 -8.32
N GLN A 91 -6.84 -10.71 -8.13
CA GLN A 91 -7.34 -9.43 -8.59
C GLN A 91 -7.54 -9.43 -10.11
N GLY A 92 -8.81 -9.41 -10.53
CA GLY A 92 -9.19 -9.50 -11.93
C GLY A 92 -9.04 -8.18 -12.69
N ARG A 93 -7.87 -7.55 -12.63
CA ARG A 93 -7.61 -6.26 -13.26
C ARG A 93 -7.41 -6.36 -14.76
N LEU A 94 -6.76 -7.41 -15.20
CA LEU A 94 -6.55 -7.66 -16.63
C LEU A 94 -7.79 -8.32 -17.21
N HIS A 95 -8.48 -7.59 -18.05
CA HIS A 95 -9.66 -8.04 -18.76
C HIS A 95 -9.43 -7.90 -20.26
N GLY A 96 -10.05 -8.75 -21.04
CA GLY A 96 -10.04 -8.58 -22.47
C GLY A 96 -9.95 -9.89 -23.23
N LYS A 97 -9.66 -9.76 -24.52
CA LYS A 97 -9.53 -10.92 -25.41
C LYS A 97 -8.25 -11.67 -25.10
N ILE A 98 -8.36 -12.99 -25.02
CA ILE A 98 -7.18 -13.86 -24.90
C ILE A 98 -6.43 -13.81 -26.22
N ASP A 99 -5.20 -13.32 -26.17
CA ASP A 99 -4.26 -13.23 -27.30
C ASP A 99 -2.87 -13.50 -26.76
N GLU A 100 -2.14 -14.43 -27.38
CA GLU A 100 -0.78 -14.78 -26.95
C GLU A 100 0.20 -13.58 -27.04
N ALA A 101 -0.04 -12.66 -27.99
CA ALA A 101 0.74 -11.44 -28.11
C ALA A 101 0.42 -10.39 -27.02
N LEU A 102 -0.74 -10.53 -26.35
CA LEU A 102 -1.24 -9.63 -25.31
C LEU A 102 -1.56 -10.41 -24.03
N ILE A 103 -0.68 -11.29 -23.62
CA ILE A 103 -0.91 -12.28 -22.56
C ILE A 103 -1.35 -11.69 -21.23
N LEU A 104 -0.93 -10.46 -20.93
CA LEU A 104 -1.30 -9.76 -19.70
C LEU A 104 -2.56 -8.90 -19.82
N THR A 105 -3.24 -8.90 -20.97
CA THR A 105 -4.47 -8.11 -21.18
C THR A 105 -5.74 -8.88 -20.95
N GLY A 106 -5.66 -10.19 -20.84
CA GLY A 106 -6.80 -11.06 -20.54
C GLY A 106 -7.00 -11.28 -19.05
N LYS A 107 -8.12 -11.89 -18.69
CA LYS A 107 -8.41 -12.36 -17.35
C LYS A 107 -8.31 -13.90 -17.32
N ASP A 108 -8.10 -14.45 -16.16
CA ASP A 108 -8.09 -15.90 -15.88
C ASP A 108 -7.03 -16.66 -16.71
N ASN A 109 -7.36 -17.08 -17.91
CA ASN A 109 -6.43 -17.86 -18.74
C ASN A 109 -5.14 -17.09 -19.08
N CYS A 110 -5.22 -15.78 -19.26
CA CYS A 110 -4.03 -14.96 -19.49
C CYS A 110 -3.15 -14.84 -18.26
N TYR A 111 -3.73 -14.70 -17.08
CA TYR A 111 -2.98 -14.72 -15.82
C TYR A 111 -2.37 -16.09 -15.55
N MET A 112 -3.10 -17.18 -15.75
CA MET A 112 -2.55 -18.53 -15.63
C MET A 112 -1.37 -18.72 -16.57
N LYS A 113 -1.52 -18.33 -17.82
CA LYS A 113 -0.44 -18.43 -18.81
C LYS A 113 0.74 -17.53 -18.49
N ALA A 114 0.49 -16.30 -18.04
CA ALA A 114 1.54 -15.38 -17.60
C ALA A 114 2.30 -15.94 -16.38
N SER A 115 1.59 -16.57 -15.45
CA SER A 115 2.20 -17.26 -14.31
C SER A 115 3.12 -18.41 -14.74
N GLU A 116 2.66 -19.28 -15.66
CA GLU A 116 3.46 -20.37 -16.23
C GLU A 116 4.74 -19.88 -16.92
N LEU A 117 4.66 -18.72 -17.57
CA LEU A 117 5.79 -18.09 -18.27
C LEU A 117 6.69 -17.24 -17.35
N GLY A 118 6.36 -17.10 -16.08
CA GLY A 118 7.13 -16.30 -15.13
C GLY A 118 7.01 -14.79 -15.32
N TYR A 119 5.90 -14.30 -15.87
CA TYR A 119 5.65 -12.87 -16.10
C TYR A 119 4.95 -12.18 -14.92
N LEU A 120 4.63 -12.91 -13.87
CA LEU A 120 4.00 -12.38 -12.67
C LEU A 120 5.00 -12.34 -11.50
N TYR A 121 4.86 -11.34 -10.63
CA TYR A 121 5.67 -11.22 -9.42
C TYR A 121 5.23 -12.21 -8.32
N ILE A 122 3.96 -12.60 -8.33
CA ILE A 122 3.44 -13.75 -7.58
C ILE A 122 2.59 -14.63 -8.50
N PRO A 123 2.49 -15.95 -8.25
CA PRO A 123 1.62 -16.82 -9.01
C PRO A 123 0.15 -16.36 -8.95
N TYR A 124 -0.53 -16.49 -10.08
CA TYR A 124 -1.99 -16.28 -10.10
C TYR A 124 -2.69 -17.38 -9.32
N ASP A 125 -3.67 -17.00 -8.51
CA ASP A 125 -4.56 -17.90 -7.81
C ASP A 125 -5.99 -17.33 -7.86
N GLU A 126 -6.91 -18.06 -8.48
CA GLU A 126 -8.31 -17.64 -8.64
C GLU A 126 -9.06 -17.52 -7.30
N ASN A 127 -8.62 -18.22 -6.26
CA ASN A 127 -9.21 -18.12 -4.92
C ASN A 127 -8.75 -16.86 -4.19
N GLY A 128 -7.61 -16.32 -4.59
CA GLY A 128 -7.03 -15.13 -4.00
C GLY A 128 -6.57 -15.31 -2.55
N VAL A 129 -6.31 -14.19 -1.91
CA VAL A 129 -6.08 -14.12 -0.47
C VAL A 129 -7.40 -13.76 0.22
N PRO A 130 -7.80 -14.41 1.31
CA PRO A 130 -9.03 -14.07 2.04
C PRO A 130 -9.13 -12.59 2.36
N LEU A 131 -10.33 -12.03 2.28
CA LEU A 131 -10.57 -10.60 2.53
C LEU A 131 -10.10 -10.19 3.93
N GLU A 132 -10.39 -11.02 4.92
CA GLU A 132 -10.04 -10.80 6.32
C GLU A 132 -8.52 -10.65 6.49
N LEU A 133 -7.74 -11.47 5.81
CA LEU A 133 -6.28 -11.41 5.85
C LEU A 133 -5.74 -10.15 5.18
N ARG A 134 -6.33 -9.73 4.04
CA ARG A 134 -5.94 -8.50 3.34
C ARG A 134 -6.27 -7.26 4.17
N VAL A 135 -7.48 -7.20 4.72
CA VAL A 135 -7.89 -6.13 5.64
C VAL A 135 -7.04 -6.14 6.91
N GLY A 136 -6.78 -7.32 7.49
CA GLY A 136 -5.93 -7.45 8.67
C GLY A 136 -4.52 -6.89 8.47
N ARG A 137 -3.90 -7.14 7.31
CA ARG A 137 -2.60 -6.55 6.96
C ARG A 137 -2.65 -5.02 6.92
N HIS A 138 -3.69 -4.44 6.34
CA HIS A 138 -3.88 -2.99 6.33
C HIS A 138 -4.09 -2.42 7.72
N LEU A 139 -4.92 -3.04 8.55
CA LEU A 139 -5.14 -2.61 9.94
C LEU A 139 -3.84 -2.67 10.76
N GLN A 140 -3.09 -3.76 10.64
CA GLN A 140 -1.79 -3.87 11.31
C GLN A 140 -0.82 -2.81 10.80
N GLY A 141 -0.79 -2.55 9.48
CA GLY A 141 0.01 -1.48 8.90
C GLY A 141 -0.32 -0.11 9.48
N CYS A 142 -1.61 0.24 9.54
CA CYS A 142 -2.06 1.47 10.16
C CYS A 142 -1.59 1.59 11.61
N MET A 143 -1.69 0.51 12.38
CA MET A 143 -1.22 0.48 13.78
C MET A 143 0.28 0.74 13.88
N GLU A 144 1.09 0.05 13.10
CA GLU A 144 2.54 0.19 13.19
C GLU A 144 3.03 1.56 12.69
N TYR A 145 2.41 2.12 11.65
CA TYR A 145 2.75 3.49 11.21
C TYR A 145 2.31 4.56 12.21
N MET A 146 1.19 4.40 12.89
CA MET A 146 0.79 5.32 13.97
C MET A 146 1.75 5.23 15.17
N LYS A 147 2.24 4.04 15.52
CA LYS A 147 3.27 3.87 16.56
C LYS A 147 4.57 4.54 16.13
N ALA A 148 5.04 4.28 14.90
CA ALA A 148 6.23 4.89 14.36
C ALA A 148 6.13 6.43 14.29
N PHE A 149 4.95 6.97 13.92
CA PHE A 149 4.68 8.41 13.99
C PHE A 149 4.88 8.95 15.42
N ASN A 150 4.29 8.28 16.41
CA ASN A 150 4.42 8.68 17.81
C ASN A 150 5.88 8.64 18.29
N GLU A 151 6.68 7.69 17.84
CA GLU A 151 8.10 7.63 18.22
C GLU A 151 8.90 8.77 17.60
N VAL A 152 8.65 9.09 16.33
CA VAL A 152 9.44 10.08 15.59
C VAL A 152 8.96 11.52 15.84
N TYR A 153 7.65 11.75 15.86
CA TYR A 153 7.07 13.11 15.79
C TYR A 153 6.32 13.56 17.03
N ARG A 154 6.16 12.70 18.05
CA ARG A 154 5.39 13.03 19.26
C ARG A 154 5.83 14.32 19.94
N ALA A 155 7.11 14.60 19.97
CA ALA A 155 7.64 15.79 20.62
C ALA A 155 7.26 17.10 19.88
N GLU A 156 7.09 17.03 18.58
CA GLU A 156 6.81 18.16 17.70
C GLU A 156 5.31 18.32 17.43
N LYS A 157 4.63 17.21 17.13
CA LYS A 157 3.24 17.21 16.62
C LYS A 157 2.19 16.69 17.64
N GLY A 158 2.63 16.21 18.79
CA GLY A 158 1.76 15.50 19.73
C GLY A 158 1.60 14.02 19.39
N ALA A 159 0.92 13.30 20.27
CA ALA A 159 0.72 11.87 20.10
C ALA A 159 -0.61 11.56 19.41
N LEU A 160 -0.59 10.66 18.44
CA LEU A 160 -1.79 10.02 17.93
C LEU A 160 -2.39 9.10 19.01
N ILE A 161 -3.70 9.23 19.23
CA ILE A 161 -4.42 8.40 20.19
C ILE A 161 -4.98 7.20 19.45
N MET A 162 -4.54 6.00 19.84
CA MET A 162 -4.90 4.74 19.16
C MET A 162 -5.95 3.91 19.95
N THR A 163 -6.74 4.55 20.81
CA THR A 163 -7.78 3.86 21.57
C THR A 163 -8.96 3.50 20.68
N GLY A 164 -9.44 2.26 20.79
CA GLY A 164 -10.58 1.77 20.00
C GLY A 164 -10.24 1.47 18.53
N PHE A 165 -8.97 1.47 18.15
CA PHE A 165 -8.56 1.02 16.83
C PHE A 165 -8.83 -0.50 16.70
N PRO A 166 -9.44 -0.95 15.61
CA PRO A 166 -9.70 -2.37 15.42
C PRO A 166 -8.39 -3.15 15.33
N THR A 167 -8.32 -4.24 16.07
CA THR A 167 -7.21 -5.20 15.95
C THR A 167 -7.66 -6.38 15.10
N TYR A 168 -6.74 -6.90 14.30
CA TYR A 168 -6.94 -8.15 13.59
C TYR A 168 -6.40 -9.29 14.47
N GLU A 169 -7.28 -10.23 14.82
CA GLU A 169 -6.92 -11.51 15.43
C GLU A 169 -7.06 -12.59 14.37
N GLU A 170 -5.97 -13.34 14.12
CA GLU A 170 -5.98 -14.49 13.22
C GLU A 170 -6.81 -15.66 13.78
#